data_3a9265124a265e35a3c160522e756d03
#
_entry.id   3a9265124a265e35a3c160522e756d03
#
_cell.length_a   1.000
_cell.length_b   1.000
_cell.length_c   1.000
_cell.angle_alpha   90.00
_cell.angle_beta   90.00
_cell.angle_gamma   90.00
#
_symmetry.space_group_name_H-M   'P 1'
#
loop_
_entity.id
_entity.type
_entity.pdbx_description
1 polymer ?
#
loop_
_entity_poly.entity_id
_entity_poly.type
_entity_poly.pdbx_seq_one_letter_code
_entity_poly.pdbx_strand_id
1 'polypeptide(L)'
;MLSRNACYAKTSNVVLRRFEEWGRCYAFTPDEPEIYDLNTTAWFIVELCDGRPFQQIEADYVAAVGPRIGRDKAKTQFHAGFDTLLRQNIISASE
;
A
#
# COMPACT_ATOMS: atom_id res chain seq x y z
N MET A 1 15.73 -2.76 -3.97
CA MET A 1 15.69 -3.86 -2.99
C MET A 1 14.94 -3.40 -1.75
N LEU A 2 13.99 -4.20 -1.31
CA LEU A 2 13.22 -3.87 -0.10
C LEU A 2 14.05 -4.15 1.15
N SER A 3 14.16 -3.16 2.02
CA SER A 3 14.83 -3.32 3.30
C SER A 3 13.78 -3.66 4.36
N ARG A 4 13.98 -4.75 5.08
CA ARG A 4 13.05 -5.17 6.13
C ARG A 4 13.04 -4.22 7.32
N ASN A 5 14.09 -3.44 7.48
CA ASN A 5 14.21 -2.49 8.58
C ASN A 5 13.76 -1.09 8.20
N ALA A 6 13.46 -0.85 6.93
CA ALA A 6 12.97 0.45 6.50
C ALA A 6 11.52 0.63 6.91
N CYS A 7 11.16 1.85 7.23
CA CYS A 7 9.78 2.25 7.48
C CYS A 7 9.20 2.82 6.19
N TYR A 8 7.92 2.64 5.99
CA TYR A 8 7.25 3.09 4.76
C TYR A 8 6.02 3.91 5.09
N ALA A 9 5.79 4.92 4.27
CA ALA A 9 4.64 5.80 4.42
C ALA A 9 4.16 6.25 3.05
N LYS A 10 2.96 6.80 3.01
CA LYS A 10 2.46 7.45 1.80
C LYS A 10 3.43 8.56 1.41
N THR A 11 3.77 8.64 0.13
CA THR A 11 4.62 9.72 -0.38
C THR A 11 3.97 11.07 -0.11
N SER A 12 4.74 12.04 0.35
CA SER A 12 4.21 13.29 0.92
C SER A 12 3.29 14.08 0.00
N ASN A 13 3.55 14.06 -1.31
CA ASN A 13 2.75 14.83 -2.26
C ASN A 13 1.60 14.05 -2.90
N VAL A 14 1.42 12.79 -2.51
CA VAL A 14 0.36 11.96 -3.06
C VAL A 14 -0.97 12.34 -2.44
N VAL A 15 -1.97 12.59 -3.28
CA VAL A 15 -3.33 12.86 -2.86
C VAL A 15 -4.16 11.60 -3.05
N LEU A 16 -4.80 11.14 -1.99
CA LEU A 16 -5.68 9.97 -2.03
C LEU A 16 -7.13 10.42 -2.01
N ARG A 17 -7.94 9.79 -2.86
CA ARG A 17 -9.38 10.03 -2.92
C ARG A 17 -10.12 8.70 -2.87
N ARG A 18 -11.08 8.60 -1.97
CA ARG A 18 -11.93 7.42 -1.84
C ARG A 18 -13.36 7.82 -2.09
N PHE A 19 -13.97 7.16 -3.06
CA PHE A 19 -15.38 7.37 -3.41
C PHE A 19 -16.16 6.14 -3.00
N GLU A 20 -16.65 6.13 -1.76
CA GLU A 20 -17.36 4.99 -1.19
C GLU A 20 -18.61 4.62 -2.00
N GLU A 21 -19.31 5.60 -2.51
CA GLU A 21 -20.51 5.39 -3.32
C GLU A 21 -20.23 4.56 -4.58
N TRP A 22 -19.03 4.69 -5.12
CA TRP A 22 -18.63 4.00 -6.34
C TRP A 22 -17.70 2.83 -6.07
N GLY A 23 -17.31 2.62 -4.81
CA GLY A 23 -16.34 1.61 -4.44
C GLY A 23 -14.99 1.80 -5.08
N ARG A 24 -14.60 3.04 -5.35
CA ARG A 24 -13.35 3.37 -6.03
C ARG A 24 -12.42 4.21 -5.18
N CYS A 25 -11.14 3.96 -5.34
CA CYS A 25 -10.08 4.70 -4.68
C CYS A 25 -9.06 5.13 -5.72
N TYR A 26 -8.60 6.36 -5.61
CA TYR A 26 -7.63 6.92 -6.55
C TYR A 26 -6.46 7.54 -5.81
N ALA A 27 -5.27 7.42 -6.41
CA ALA A 27 -4.09 8.12 -5.95
C ALA A 27 -3.62 9.06 -7.07
N PHE A 28 -3.36 10.31 -6.72
CA PHE A 28 -2.84 11.30 -7.66
C PHE A 28 -1.43 11.67 -7.24
N THR A 29 -0.48 11.60 -8.19
CA THR A 29 0.93 11.91 -7.95
C THR A 29 1.28 13.20 -8.70
N PRO A 30 1.25 14.39 -8.02
CA PRO A 30 1.45 15.67 -8.70
C PRO A 30 2.82 15.83 -9.36
N ASP A 31 3.86 15.22 -8.80
CA ASP A 31 5.23 15.34 -9.31
C ASP A 31 5.38 14.64 -10.66
N GLU A 32 4.65 13.55 -10.86
CA GLU A 32 4.50 12.87 -12.13
C GLU A 32 2.99 12.80 -12.38
N PRO A 33 2.38 13.76 -13.08
CA PRO A 33 0.92 13.89 -13.07
C PRO A 33 0.20 12.65 -13.61
N GLU A 34 -0.04 11.72 -12.73
CA GLU A 34 -0.70 10.45 -13.00
C GLU A 34 -1.83 10.23 -12.00
N ILE A 35 -2.88 9.56 -12.45
CA ILE A 35 -3.97 9.12 -11.58
C ILE A 35 -3.98 7.60 -11.61
N TYR A 36 -3.85 6.99 -10.44
CA TYR A 36 -3.86 5.54 -10.30
C TYR A 36 -5.16 5.07 -9.66
N ASP A 37 -5.81 4.10 -10.30
CA ASP A 37 -7.01 3.47 -9.75
C ASP A 37 -6.53 2.39 -8.77
N LEU A 38 -6.88 2.54 -7.50
CA LEU A 38 -6.46 1.61 -6.45
C LEU A 38 -7.59 0.65 -6.13
N ASN A 39 -7.32 -0.64 -6.17
CA ASN A 39 -8.26 -1.62 -5.67
C ASN A 39 -8.27 -1.63 -4.12
N THR A 40 -9.18 -2.38 -3.53
CA THR A 40 -9.31 -2.46 -2.08
C THR A 40 -8.03 -2.93 -1.41
N THR A 41 -7.34 -3.90 -2.03
CA THR A 41 -6.07 -4.42 -1.51
C THR A 41 -5.01 -3.32 -1.45
N ALA A 42 -4.83 -2.58 -2.54
CA ALA A 42 -3.85 -1.51 -2.62
C ALA A 42 -4.18 -0.39 -1.62
N TRP A 43 -5.45 0.00 -1.52
CA TRP A 43 -5.88 1.02 -0.57
C TRP A 43 -5.53 0.61 0.86
N PHE A 44 -5.83 -0.63 1.23
CA PHE A 44 -5.54 -1.13 2.58
C PHE A 44 -4.04 -1.11 2.87
N ILE A 45 -3.22 -1.49 1.90
CA ILE A 45 -1.76 -1.44 2.06
C ILE A 45 -1.30 0.01 2.32
N VAL A 46 -1.84 0.97 1.56
CA VAL A 46 -1.49 2.38 1.76
C VAL A 46 -1.88 2.85 3.16
N GLU A 47 -3.04 2.43 3.65
CA GLU A 47 -3.47 2.80 5.01
C GLU A 47 -2.53 2.26 6.09
N LEU A 48 -1.94 1.09 5.86
CA LEU A 48 -0.96 0.51 6.80
C LEU A 48 0.40 1.19 6.72
N CYS A 49 0.68 1.90 5.63
CA CYS A 49 1.96 2.60 5.44
C CYS A 49 1.90 3.98 6.09
N ASP A 50 1.98 4.00 7.41
CA ASP A 50 1.92 5.22 8.21
C ASP A 50 3.23 5.52 8.96
N GLY A 51 4.34 5.01 8.43
CA GLY A 51 5.65 5.13 9.06
C GLY A 51 6.10 3.86 9.76
N ARG A 52 5.34 2.78 9.63
CA ARG A 52 5.71 1.49 10.23
C ARG A 52 6.82 0.80 9.47
N PRO A 53 7.61 -0.05 10.15
CA PRO A 53 8.58 -0.90 9.45
C PRO A 53 7.87 -1.90 8.53
N PHE A 54 8.55 -2.30 7.46
CA PHE A 54 8.02 -3.26 6.49
C PHE A 54 7.48 -4.53 7.15
N GLN A 55 8.23 -5.07 8.11
CA GLN A 55 7.81 -6.29 8.81
C GLN A 55 6.47 -6.13 9.52
N GLN A 56 6.25 -4.96 10.11
CA GLN A 56 5.01 -4.66 10.82
C GLN A 56 3.85 -4.52 9.83
N ILE A 57 4.08 -3.85 8.72
CA ILE A 57 3.06 -3.68 7.67
C ILE A 57 2.64 -5.05 7.13
N GLU A 58 3.61 -5.90 6.82
CA GLU A 58 3.34 -7.25 6.33
C GLU A 58 2.55 -8.06 7.35
N ALA A 59 2.98 -8.04 8.61
CA ALA A 59 2.32 -8.79 9.68
C ALA A 59 0.87 -8.32 9.87
N ASP A 60 0.65 -7.01 9.85
CA ASP A 60 -0.69 -6.44 10.02
C ASP A 60 -1.60 -6.82 8.85
N TYR A 61 -1.07 -6.78 7.63
CA TYR A 61 -1.83 -7.18 6.44
C TYR A 61 -2.22 -8.65 6.51
N VAL A 62 -1.24 -9.52 6.81
CA VAL A 62 -1.49 -10.96 6.88
C VAL A 62 -2.47 -11.30 8.01
N ALA A 63 -2.37 -10.61 9.14
CA ALA A 63 -3.30 -10.81 10.25
C ALA A 63 -4.74 -10.46 9.87
N ALA A 64 -4.92 -9.41 9.07
CA ALA A 64 -6.24 -8.96 8.65
C ALA A 64 -6.83 -9.80 7.52
N VAL A 65 -6.03 -10.19 6.55
CA VAL A 65 -6.48 -10.83 5.30
C VAL A 65 -6.31 -12.34 5.33
N GLY A 66 -5.30 -12.84 6.06
CA GLY A 66 -5.00 -14.26 6.11
C GLY A 66 -6.18 -15.15 6.49
N PRO A 67 -7.04 -14.79 7.46
CA PRO A 67 -8.22 -15.61 7.79
C PRO A 67 -9.19 -15.80 6.64
N ARG A 68 -9.18 -14.91 5.65
CA ARG A 68 -10.09 -14.97 4.50
C ARG A 68 -9.55 -15.79 3.36
N ILE A 69 -8.24 -15.69 3.07
CA ILE A 69 -7.66 -16.27 1.85
C ILE A 69 -6.47 -17.18 2.12
N GLY A 70 -6.06 -17.32 3.38
CA GLY A 70 -4.87 -18.08 3.76
C GLY A 70 -3.63 -17.20 3.85
N ARG A 71 -2.71 -17.58 4.73
CA ARG A 71 -1.53 -16.77 5.00
C ARG A 71 -0.59 -16.65 3.80
N ASP A 72 -0.39 -17.74 3.08
CA ASP A 72 0.51 -17.72 1.91
C ASP A 72 -0.02 -16.82 0.81
N LYS A 73 -1.32 -16.90 0.54
CA LYS A 73 -1.96 -16.03 -0.46
C LYS A 73 -1.93 -14.58 -0.01
N ALA A 74 -2.16 -14.32 1.29
CA ALA A 74 -2.11 -12.96 1.83
C ALA A 74 -0.72 -12.36 1.65
N LYS A 75 0.34 -13.12 1.92
CA LYS A 75 1.71 -12.66 1.71
C LYS A 75 2.00 -12.35 0.25
N THR A 76 1.60 -13.25 -0.65
CA THR A 76 1.80 -13.06 -2.09
C THR A 76 1.09 -11.81 -2.57
N GLN A 77 -0.16 -11.64 -2.18
CA GLN A 77 -0.95 -10.45 -2.52
C GLN A 77 -0.31 -9.18 -1.99
N PHE A 78 0.14 -9.23 -0.74
CA PHE A 78 0.77 -8.07 -0.11
C PHE A 78 2.04 -7.66 -0.86
N HIS A 79 2.92 -8.62 -1.14
CA HIS A 79 4.19 -8.33 -1.82
C HIS A 79 3.97 -7.75 -3.21
N ALA A 80 3.02 -8.31 -3.97
CA ALA A 80 2.70 -7.81 -5.30
C ALA A 80 2.14 -6.38 -5.24
N GLY A 81 1.20 -6.13 -4.35
CA GLY A 81 0.58 -4.81 -4.20
C GLY A 81 1.57 -3.78 -3.68
N PHE A 82 2.36 -4.15 -2.69
CA PHE A 82 3.36 -3.26 -2.09
C PHE A 82 4.40 -2.84 -3.13
N ASP A 83 4.91 -3.80 -3.90
CA ASP A 83 5.89 -3.53 -4.95
C ASP A 83 5.34 -2.59 -6.01
N THR A 84 4.11 -2.81 -6.43
CA THR A 84 3.43 -1.93 -7.39
C THR A 84 3.31 -0.50 -6.86
N LEU A 85 2.90 -0.34 -5.60
CA LEU A 85 2.75 0.97 -4.99
C LEU A 85 4.10 1.70 -4.88
N LEU A 86 5.18 0.96 -4.59
CA LEU A 86 6.52 1.55 -4.58
C LEU A 86 6.94 2.03 -5.96
N ARG A 87 6.69 1.23 -6.99
CA ARG A 87 7.05 1.60 -8.37
C ARG A 87 6.25 2.79 -8.86
N GLN A 88 5.02 2.94 -8.40
CA GLN A 88 4.17 4.08 -8.74
C GLN A 88 4.45 5.30 -7.87
N ASN A 89 5.37 5.19 -6.92
CA ASN A 89 5.74 6.25 -5.99
C ASN A 89 4.56 6.75 -5.12
N ILE A 90 3.58 5.87 -4.90
CA ILE A 90 2.45 6.16 -4.00
C ILE A 90 2.88 6.01 -2.55
N ILE A 91 3.75 5.03 -2.29
CA ILE A 91 4.40 4.86 -0.99
C ILE A 91 5.92 4.93 -1.17
N SER A 92 6.62 5.29 -0.13
CA SER A 92 8.07 5.41 -0.18
C SER A 92 8.67 5.11 1.19
N ALA A 93 9.97 4.79 1.19
CA ALA A 93 10.68 4.59 2.42
C ALA A 93 10.77 5.91 3.18
N SER A 94 10.47 5.85 4.47
CA SER A 94 10.56 6.99 5.36
C SER A 94 11.70 6.71 6.35
N GLU A 95 12.60 7.64 6.46
CA GLU A 95 13.74 7.53 7.38
C GLU A 95 13.54 8.34 8.64
#